data_a3dc7dfacf0f0e053034aaaa19af6a38
#
_entry.id   a3dc7dfacf0f0e053034aaaa19af6a38
#
_cell.length_a   1.000
_cell.length_b   1.000
_cell.length_c   1.000
_cell.angle_alpha   90.00
_cell.angle_beta   90.00
_cell.angle_gamma   90.00
#
_symmetry.space_group_name_H-M   'P 1'
#
loop_
_entity.id
_entity.type
_entity.pdbx_description
1 polymer ?
#
loop_
_entity_poly.entity_id
_entity_poly.type
_entity_poly.pdbx_seq_one_letter_code
_entity_poly.pdbx_strand_id
1 'polypeptide(L)'
;LEYKENNNMIIARKIYNSDELNNVVYISSSEKIKSYTGDKTKFLGDGGLENPDGLKTIRLDNNDALGKKTCIAIELNVEIESFSNKKVSIILGAEENVDIATDVAYRYSNLQNCKTELQNVKNKWNELLGKVKVNTPYESLNIILNGWTMYQTISSRILGKTGFYQSGGAYG
;
A
#
# COMPACT_ATOMS: atom_id res chain seq x y z
N LEU A 1 -3.80 -15.98 -6.71
CA LEU A 1 -2.98 -14.91 -7.27
C LEU A 1 -2.75 -15.15 -8.76
N GLU A 2 -2.34 -14.13 -9.47
CA GLU A 2 -1.97 -14.20 -10.88
C GLU A 2 -0.86 -13.16 -11.15
N TYR A 3 0.26 -13.59 -11.73
CA TYR A 3 1.32 -12.67 -12.16
C TYR A 3 1.09 -12.22 -13.60
N LYS A 4 0.96 -10.93 -13.81
CA LYS A 4 0.86 -10.28 -15.11
C LYS A 4 2.24 -9.76 -15.51
N GLU A 5 3.02 -10.58 -16.22
CA GLU A 5 4.42 -10.25 -16.58
C GLU A 5 4.52 -8.95 -17.39
N ASN A 6 3.65 -8.76 -18.38
CA ASN A 6 3.67 -7.55 -19.22
C ASN A 6 3.43 -6.26 -18.44
N ASN A 7 2.77 -6.34 -17.29
CA ASN A 7 2.41 -5.20 -16.45
C ASN A 7 3.27 -5.12 -15.19
N ASN A 8 4.19 -6.07 -15.02
CA ASN A 8 5.03 -6.19 -13.82
C ASN A 8 4.21 -6.12 -12.52
N MET A 9 3.11 -6.88 -12.47
CA MET A 9 2.10 -6.76 -11.43
C MET A 9 1.59 -8.13 -11.01
N ILE A 10 1.40 -8.32 -9.70
CA ILE A 10 0.71 -9.48 -9.14
C ILE A 10 -0.68 -9.06 -8.72
N ILE A 11 -1.68 -9.79 -9.16
CA ILE A 11 -3.09 -9.54 -8.87
C ILE A 11 -3.63 -10.63 -7.95
N ALA A 12 -4.40 -10.21 -6.96
CA ALA A 12 -5.23 -11.07 -6.14
C ALA A 12 -6.71 -10.79 -6.42
N ARG A 13 -7.47 -11.83 -6.69
CA ARG A 13 -8.92 -11.76 -6.86
C ARG A 13 -9.62 -12.72 -5.91
N LYS A 14 -10.83 -12.36 -5.48
CA LYS A 14 -11.72 -13.28 -4.79
C LYS A 14 -12.41 -14.13 -5.85
N ILE A 15 -12.22 -15.45 -5.80
CA ILE A 15 -12.81 -16.40 -6.76
C ILE A 15 -14.27 -16.75 -6.40
N TYR A 16 -14.61 -16.71 -5.11
CA TYR A 16 -15.98 -16.99 -4.62
C TYR A 16 -16.85 -15.75 -4.75
N ASN A 17 -18.03 -15.89 -5.34
CA ASN A 17 -18.99 -14.82 -5.66
C ASN A 17 -18.42 -13.79 -6.66
N SER A 18 -17.84 -14.25 -7.75
CA SER A 18 -17.26 -13.41 -8.80
C SER A 18 -18.28 -12.58 -9.59
N ASP A 19 -19.57 -12.82 -9.42
CA ASP A 19 -20.62 -12.21 -10.24
C ASP A 19 -20.95 -10.77 -9.85
N GLU A 20 -20.46 -10.27 -8.69
CA GLU A 20 -20.83 -8.94 -8.20
C GLU A 20 -19.66 -7.96 -8.02
N LEU A 21 -18.42 -8.40 -7.95
CA LEU A 21 -17.29 -7.50 -7.71
C LEU A 21 -16.04 -7.95 -8.48
N ASN A 22 -15.77 -7.29 -9.58
CA ASN A 22 -14.52 -7.43 -10.35
C ASN A 22 -13.29 -6.81 -9.62
N ASN A 23 -13.45 -6.42 -8.37
CA ASN A 23 -12.41 -5.76 -7.60
C ASN A 23 -11.16 -6.63 -7.51
N VAL A 24 -10.04 -5.99 -7.76
CA VAL A 24 -8.72 -6.60 -7.69
C VAL A 24 -7.85 -5.89 -6.67
N VAL A 25 -7.11 -6.66 -5.88
CA VAL A 25 -5.98 -6.14 -5.10
C VAL A 25 -4.72 -6.47 -5.87
N TYR A 26 -3.77 -5.53 -5.92
CA TYR A 26 -2.55 -5.75 -6.69
C TYR A 26 -1.32 -5.18 -6.01
N ILE A 27 -0.18 -5.74 -6.35
CA ILE A 27 1.13 -5.19 -6.05
C ILE A 27 1.94 -5.07 -7.34
N SER A 28 2.64 -3.96 -7.50
CA SER A 28 3.54 -3.70 -8.62
C SER A 28 4.79 -2.97 -8.14
N SER A 29 5.80 -2.88 -8.98
CA SER A 29 7.06 -2.19 -8.67
C SER A 29 7.61 -1.48 -9.90
N SER A 30 8.39 -0.41 -9.67
CA SER A 30 9.18 0.26 -10.72
C SER A 30 10.32 -0.61 -11.25
N GLU A 31 10.78 -1.59 -10.47
CA GLU A 31 11.77 -2.57 -10.87
C GLU A 31 11.09 -3.89 -11.25
N LYS A 32 11.69 -4.65 -12.17
CA LYS A 32 11.11 -5.92 -12.61
C LYS A 32 11.01 -6.91 -11.45
N ILE A 33 9.82 -7.49 -11.25
CA ILE A 33 9.62 -8.58 -10.31
C ILE A 33 10.35 -9.82 -10.87
N LYS A 34 11.36 -10.29 -10.13
CA LYS A 34 12.19 -11.44 -10.51
C LYS A 34 11.52 -12.75 -10.17
N SER A 35 10.91 -12.81 -9.01
CA SER A 35 10.11 -13.94 -8.54
C SER A 35 9.12 -13.51 -7.46
N TYR A 36 8.15 -14.37 -7.17
CA TYR A 36 7.13 -14.10 -6.16
C TYR A 36 6.68 -15.39 -5.48
N THR A 37 5.93 -15.26 -4.40
CA THR A 37 5.15 -16.35 -3.85
C THR A 37 3.87 -15.84 -3.21
N GLY A 38 2.80 -16.61 -3.41
CA GLY A 38 1.51 -16.43 -2.74
C GLY A 38 1.34 -17.32 -1.52
N ASP A 39 2.18 -18.33 -1.32
CA ASP A 39 2.03 -19.33 -0.26
C ASP A 39 2.62 -18.80 1.05
N LYS A 40 1.75 -18.27 1.92
CA LYS A 40 2.14 -17.72 3.22
C LYS A 40 2.84 -18.77 4.09
N THR A 41 2.33 -20.00 4.11
CA THR A 41 2.89 -21.04 4.97
C THR A 41 4.30 -21.42 4.53
N LYS A 42 4.50 -21.55 3.22
CA LYS A 42 5.81 -21.85 2.66
C LYS A 42 6.79 -20.68 2.80
N PHE A 43 6.31 -19.45 2.61
CA PHE A 43 7.16 -18.26 2.74
C PHE A 43 7.64 -18.06 4.18
N LEU A 44 6.74 -18.20 5.15
CA LEU A 44 7.10 -18.02 6.56
C LEU A 44 7.90 -19.21 7.11
N GLY A 45 7.51 -20.43 6.74
CA GLY A 45 8.12 -21.65 7.24
C GLY A 45 8.16 -21.70 8.78
N ASP A 46 9.18 -22.35 9.31
CA ASP A 46 9.41 -22.45 10.76
C ASP A 46 9.95 -21.14 11.38
N GLY A 47 10.57 -20.28 10.56
CA GLY A 47 11.14 -19.01 11.00
C GLY A 47 10.10 -17.91 11.28
N GLY A 48 8.86 -18.08 10.83
CA GLY A 48 7.77 -17.14 11.07
C GLY A 48 7.99 -15.77 10.44
N LEU A 49 7.35 -14.72 11.01
CA LEU A 49 7.46 -13.35 10.49
C LEU A 49 8.83 -12.71 10.74
N GLU A 50 9.51 -13.09 11.79
CA GLU A 50 10.80 -12.49 12.18
C GLU A 50 11.97 -12.97 11.33
N ASN A 51 11.89 -14.20 10.80
CA ASN A 51 12.96 -14.81 10.00
C ASN A 51 12.38 -15.76 8.94
N PRO A 52 11.59 -15.28 7.98
CA PRO A 52 10.91 -16.12 7.01
C PRO A 52 11.86 -17.01 6.22
N ASP A 53 11.51 -18.29 6.07
CA ASP A 53 12.33 -19.25 5.32
C ASP A 53 12.43 -18.88 3.83
N GLY A 54 11.44 -18.20 3.29
CA GLY A 54 11.47 -17.67 1.94
C GLY A 54 12.60 -16.68 1.66
N LEU A 55 13.12 -15.99 2.68
CA LEU A 55 14.29 -15.11 2.55
C LEU A 55 15.63 -15.86 2.51
N LYS A 56 15.65 -17.14 2.87
CA LYS A 56 16.83 -17.99 2.85
C LYS A 56 17.02 -18.70 1.51
N THR A 57 16.03 -18.60 0.63
CA THR A 57 16.06 -19.22 -0.71
C THR A 57 16.69 -18.28 -1.72
N ILE A 58 17.34 -18.85 -2.75
CA ILE A 58 17.96 -18.06 -3.84
C ILE A 58 16.87 -17.38 -4.68
N ARG A 59 15.66 -17.96 -4.71
CA ARG A 59 14.52 -17.47 -5.51
C ARG A 59 13.21 -17.95 -4.91
N LEU A 60 12.18 -17.11 -4.96
CA LEU A 60 10.82 -17.50 -4.63
C LEU A 60 10.25 -18.43 -5.70
N ASP A 61 9.23 -19.22 -5.34
CA ASP A 61 8.77 -20.38 -6.11
C ASP A 61 7.73 -20.07 -7.20
N ASN A 62 7.36 -18.82 -7.39
CA ASN A 62 6.34 -18.34 -8.33
C ASN A 62 4.98 -19.06 -8.14
N ASN A 63 4.57 -19.27 -6.90
CA ASN A 63 3.36 -20.02 -6.55
C ASN A 63 2.18 -19.08 -6.29
N ASP A 64 1.08 -19.29 -7.00
CA ASP A 64 -0.16 -18.50 -6.86
C ASP A 64 -0.98 -18.84 -5.60
N ALA A 65 -0.61 -19.89 -4.87
CA ALA A 65 -1.24 -20.34 -3.63
C ALA A 65 -2.76 -20.57 -3.72
N LEU A 66 -3.24 -21.12 -4.82
CA LEU A 66 -4.64 -21.47 -4.99
C LEU A 66 -5.08 -22.46 -3.89
N GLY A 67 -6.14 -22.10 -3.15
CA GLY A 67 -6.68 -22.93 -2.05
C GLY A 67 -5.83 -22.99 -0.77
N LYS A 68 -4.83 -22.11 -0.62
CA LYS A 68 -3.94 -22.05 0.55
C LYS A 68 -4.09 -20.73 1.32
N LYS A 69 -3.42 -20.63 2.47
CA LYS A 69 -3.24 -19.33 3.15
C LYS A 69 -2.40 -18.43 2.28
N THR A 70 -2.96 -17.29 1.89
CA THR A 70 -2.38 -16.39 0.90
C THR A 70 -1.56 -15.28 1.54
N CYS A 71 -0.44 -14.96 0.91
CA CYS A 71 0.32 -13.71 1.07
C CYS A 71 0.73 -13.20 -0.31
N ILE A 72 1.40 -12.06 -0.37
CA ILE A 72 2.15 -11.65 -1.54
C ILE A 72 3.55 -11.27 -1.07
N ALA A 73 4.54 -12.06 -1.48
CA ALA A 73 5.94 -11.73 -1.34
C ALA A 73 6.57 -11.61 -2.74
N ILE A 74 7.34 -10.57 -2.96
CA ILE A 74 8.01 -10.31 -4.25
C ILE A 74 9.52 -10.19 -4.04
N GLU A 75 10.27 -10.67 -5.00
CA GLU A 75 11.72 -10.49 -5.09
C GLU A 75 12.03 -9.52 -6.23
N LEU A 76 12.78 -8.47 -5.92
CA LEU A 76 13.27 -7.50 -6.88
C LEU A 76 14.78 -7.61 -6.99
N ASN A 77 15.33 -7.46 -8.20
CA ASN A 77 16.76 -7.30 -8.39
C ASN A 77 17.10 -5.82 -8.49
N VAL A 78 17.81 -5.30 -7.50
CA VAL A 78 18.19 -3.88 -7.44
C VAL A 78 19.71 -3.77 -7.46
N GLU A 79 20.25 -3.32 -8.59
CA GLU A 79 21.66 -3.04 -8.73
C GLU A 79 21.95 -1.60 -8.29
N ILE A 80 22.93 -1.44 -7.40
CA ILE A 80 23.34 -0.13 -6.87
C ILE A 80 24.85 0.02 -7.12
N GLU A 81 25.21 1.03 -7.87
CA GLU A 81 26.62 1.35 -8.14
C GLU A 81 27.31 1.91 -6.90
N SER A 82 28.64 1.82 -6.86
CA SER A 82 29.45 2.36 -5.76
C SER A 82 29.17 3.85 -5.56
N PHE A 83 28.99 4.26 -4.29
CA PHE A 83 28.70 5.65 -3.88
C PHE A 83 27.41 6.22 -4.46
N SER A 84 26.49 5.38 -4.94
CA SER A 84 25.19 5.79 -5.46
C SER A 84 24.03 5.36 -4.58
N ASN A 85 22.82 5.85 -4.91
CA ASN A 85 21.57 5.36 -4.34
C ASN A 85 20.57 5.10 -5.46
N LYS A 86 19.70 4.13 -5.26
CA LYS A 86 18.60 3.83 -6.17
C LYS A 86 17.29 3.88 -5.40
N LYS A 87 16.29 4.50 -6.00
CA LYS A 87 14.93 4.58 -5.46
C LYS A 87 14.05 3.59 -6.21
N VAL A 88 13.22 2.88 -5.48
CA VAL A 88 12.25 1.93 -6.01
C VAL A 88 10.87 2.32 -5.49
N SER A 89 9.86 2.32 -6.35
CA SER A 89 8.48 2.40 -5.94
C SER A 89 7.88 1.00 -5.86
N ILE A 90 7.11 0.76 -4.81
CA ILE A 90 6.25 -0.41 -4.66
C ILE A 90 4.84 0.11 -4.51
N ILE A 91 3.95 -0.35 -5.37
CA ILE A 91 2.55 0.06 -5.42
C ILE A 91 1.71 -1.07 -4.87
N LEU A 92 0.93 -0.80 -3.85
CA LEU A 92 -0.13 -1.67 -3.34
C LEU A 92 -1.45 -0.94 -3.52
N GLY A 93 -2.39 -1.56 -4.22
CA GLY A 93 -3.67 -0.93 -4.53
C GLY A 93 -4.82 -1.92 -4.59
N ALA A 94 -6.02 -1.37 -4.63
CA ALA A 94 -7.26 -2.10 -4.89
C ALA A 94 -8.11 -1.25 -5.84
N GLU A 95 -8.55 -1.87 -6.93
CA GLU A 95 -9.30 -1.20 -7.99
C GLU A 95 -10.50 -2.04 -8.42
N GLU A 96 -11.44 -1.41 -9.12
CA GLU A 96 -12.66 -2.07 -9.58
C GLU A 96 -12.40 -3.15 -10.65
N ASN A 97 -11.31 -3.01 -11.39
CA ASN A 97 -10.91 -3.97 -12.41
C ASN A 97 -9.41 -3.92 -12.71
N VAL A 98 -8.95 -4.87 -13.53
CA VAL A 98 -7.53 -5.03 -13.88
C VAL A 98 -7.01 -3.88 -14.75
N ASP A 99 -7.85 -3.31 -15.61
CA ASP A 99 -7.40 -2.27 -16.54
C ASP A 99 -7.07 -0.99 -15.77
N ILE A 100 -7.94 -0.59 -14.84
CA ILE A 100 -7.68 0.54 -13.94
C ILE A 100 -6.44 0.26 -13.07
N ALA A 101 -6.33 -0.94 -12.50
CA ALA A 101 -5.17 -1.33 -11.71
C ALA A 101 -3.86 -1.23 -12.52
N THR A 102 -3.91 -1.62 -13.79
CA THR A 102 -2.77 -1.54 -14.71
C THR A 102 -2.36 -0.09 -14.97
N ASP A 103 -3.32 0.78 -15.25
CA ASP A 103 -3.07 2.20 -15.50
C ASP A 103 -2.45 2.89 -14.28
N VAL A 104 -2.98 2.59 -13.10
CA VAL A 104 -2.44 3.12 -11.84
C VAL A 104 -1.04 2.59 -11.57
N ALA A 105 -0.81 1.29 -11.72
CA ALA A 105 0.51 0.68 -11.57
C ALA A 105 1.54 1.29 -12.54
N TYR A 106 1.18 1.44 -13.81
CA TYR A 106 2.02 2.08 -14.81
C TYR A 106 2.34 3.54 -14.47
N ARG A 107 1.35 4.31 -14.05
CA ARG A 107 1.53 5.71 -13.63
C ARG A 107 2.54 5.86 -12.51
N TYR A 108 2.46 5.02 -11.48
CA TYR A 108 3.31 5.11 -10.29
C TYR A 108 4.58 4.25 -10.36
N SER A 109 4.80 3.49 -11.43
CA SER A 109 6.12 2.97 -11.75
C SER A 109 7.12 4.10 -12.07
N ASN A 110 6.63 5.25 -12.51
CA ASN A 110 7.44 6.46 -12.67
C ASN A 110 7.61 7.18 -11.32
N LEU A 111 8.86 7.19 -10.82
CA LEU A 111 9.20 7.82 -9.54
C LEU A 111 8.92 9.32 -9.48
N GLN A 112 8.90 10.03 -10.61
CA GLN A 112 8.54 11.44 -10.63
C GLN A 112 7.06 11.64 -10.34
N ASN A 113 6.19 10.77 -10.86
CA ASN A 113 4.77 10.79 -10.55
C ASN A 113 4.52 10.52 -9.05
N CYS A 114 5.27 9.57 -8.46
CA CYS A 114 5.19 9.32 -7.02
C CYS A 114 5.55 10.56 -6.19
N LYS A 115 6.61 11.28 -6.58
CA LYS A 115 7.01 12.53 -5.89
C LYS A 115 5.95 13.62 -6.02
N THR A 116 5.41 13.79 -7.22
CA THR A 116 4.36 14.78 -7.50
C THR A 116 3.13 14.46 -6.66
N GLU A 117 2.70 13.20 -6.63
CA GLU A 117 1.52 12.80 -5.86
C GLU A 117 1.74 12.96 -4.35
N LEU A 118 2.90 12.61 -3.83
CA LEU A 118 3.24 12.89 -2.43
C LEU A 118 3.13 14.37 -2.10
N GLN A 119 3.57 15.26 -3.02
CA GLN A 119 3.44 16.69 -2.82
C GLN A 119 1.97 17.15 -2.88
N ASN A 120 1.19 16.60 -3.82
CA ASN A 120 -0.25 16.86 -3.92
C ASN A 120 -0.99 16.48 -2.63
N VAL A 121 -0.70 15.30 -2.08
CA VAL A 121 -1.26 14.85 -0.81
C VAL A 121 -0.89 15.80 0.33
N LYS A 122 0.38 16.20 0.44
CA LYS A 122 0.84 17.18 1.44
C LYS A 122 0.13 18.52 1.29
N ASN A 123 0.01 19.03 0.07
CA ASN A 123 -0.65 20.30 -0.21
C ASN A 123 -2.14 20.24 0.18
N LYS A 124 -2.83 19.15 -0.19
CA LYS A 124 -4.23 18.91 0.17
C LYS A 124 -4.45 18.91 1.68
N TRP A 125 -3.59 18.21 2.43
CA TRP A 125 -3.66 18.19 3.89
C TRP A 125 -3.35 19.55 4.50
N ASN A 126 -2.34 20.24 3.99
CA ASN A 126 -1.98 21.60 4.47
C ASN A 126 -3.12 22.61 4.21
N GLU A 127 -3.77 22.54 3.07
CA GLU A 127 -4.94 23.37 2.77
C GLU A 127 -6.10 23.05 3.70
N LEU A 128 -6.40 21.76 3.89
CA LEU A 128 -7.52 21.32 4.71
C LEU A 128 -7.33 21.67 6.18
N LEU A 129 -6.16 21.35 6.74
CA LEU A 129 -5.82 21.63 8.15
C LEU A 129 -5.50 23.10 8.39
N GLY A 130 -5.12 23.84 7.35
CA GLY A 130 -4.76 25.26 7.44
C GLY A 130 -5.94 26.22 7.48
N LYS A 131 -7.20 25.74 7.29
CA LYS A 131 -8.40 26.61 7.29
C LYS A 131 -8.70 27.26 8.64
N VAL A 132 -8.31 26.62 9.72
CA VAL A 132 -8.38 27.18 11.07
C VAL A 132 -6.99 27.14 11.67
N LYS A 133 -6.46 28.28 12.11
CA LYS A 133 -5.18 28.36 12.78
C LYS A 133 -5.32 29.09 14.10
N VAL A 134 -4.80 28.48 15.14
CA VAL A 134 -4.71 29.03 16.50
C VAL A 134 -3.26 29.33 16.78
N ASN A 135 -2.99 30.54 17.31
CA ASN A 135 -1.67 30.93 17.73
C ASN A 135 -1.73 31.39 19.19
N THR A 136 -1.11 30.59 20.05
CA THR A 136 -1.04 30.87 21.51
C THR A 136 0.41 30.93 21.94
N PRO A 137 0.71 31.48 23.14
CA PRO A 137 2.05 31.43 23.71
C PRO A 137 2.58 30.01 23.99
N TYR A 138 1.73 28.99 23.95
CA TYR A 138 2.08 27.62 24.25
C TYR A 138 2.19 26.78 22.95
N GLU A 139 3.41 26.45 22.56
CA GLU A 139 3.69 25.71 21.32
C GLU A 139 3.00 24.34 21.28
N SER A 140 2.99 23.60 22.39
CA SER A 140 2.30 22.32 22.50
C SER A 140 0.81 22.41 22.20
N LEU A 141 0.15 23.48 22.65
CA LEU A 141 -1.26 23.72 22.35
C LEU A 141 -1.47 24.04 20.86
N ASN A 142 -0.57 24.82 20.26
CA ASN A 142 -0.62 25.13 18.84
C ASN A 142 -0.48 23.87 17.97
N ILE A 143 0.42 22.95 18.32
CA ILE A 143 0.62 21.67 17.62
C ILE A 143 -0.66 20.83 17.70
N ILE A 144 -1.24 20.69 18.90
CA ILE A 144 -2.46 19.88 19.09
C ILE A 144 -3.64 20.47 18.30
N LEU A 145 -3.90 21.76 18.45
CA LEU A 145 -5.08 22.41 17.87
C LEU A 145 -4.96 22.59 16.34
N ASN A 146 -3.78 22.93 15.83
CA ASN A 146 -3.59 23.18 14.39
C ASN A 146 -3.37 21.92 13.55
N GLY A 147 -3.14 20.77 14.15
CA GLY A 147 -2.86 19.54 13.43
C GLY A 147 -3.68 18.36 13.92
N TRP A 148 -3.34 17.87 15.09
CA TRP A 148 -3.82 16.58 15.57
C TRP A 148 -5.34 16.53 15.75
N THR A 149 -5.93 17.51 16.41
CA THR A 149 -7.38 17.53 16.69
C THR A 149 -8.21 17.60 15.40
N MET A 150 -7.79 18.46 14.46
CA MET A 150 -8.46 18.58 13.16
C MET A 150 -8.29 17.32 12.33
N TYR A 151 -7.10 16.74 12.30
CA TYR A 151 -6.83 15.49 11.60
C TYR A 151 -7.71 14.35 12.14
N GLN A 152 -7.79 14.19 13.48
CA GLN A 152 -8.64 13.18 14.11
C GLN A 152 -10.11 13.35 13.75
N THR A 153 -10.61 14.58 13.79
CA THR A 153 -12.00 14.87 13.44
C THR A 153 -12.31 14.50 11.99
N ILE A 154 -11.44 14.91 11.06
CA ILE A 154 -11.61 14.63 9.63
C ILE A 154 -11.50 13.13 9.37
N SER A 155 -10.46 12.49 9.90
CA SER A 155 -10.20 11.07 9.65
C SER A 155 -11.28 10.17 10.25
N SER A 156 -11.70 10.41 11.47
CA SER A 156 -12.70 9.58 12.15
C SER A 156 -14.11 9.87 11.64
N ARG A 157 -14.49 11.14 11.55
CA ARG A 157 -15.88 11.49 11.27
C ARG A 157 -16.21 11.49 9.78
N ILE A 158 -15.35 12.03 8.95
CA ILE A 158 -15.61 12.22 7.53
C ILE A 158 -15.10 11.03 6.72
N LEU A 159 -13.82 10.68 6.84
CA LEU A 159 -13.21 9.63 6.04
C LEU A 159 -13.56 8.23 6.56
N GLY A 160 -13.44 8.01 7.86
CA GLY A 160 -13.74 6.74 8.50
C GLY A 160 -15.23 6.48 8.70
N LYS A 161 -16.08 7.52 8.59
CA LYS A 161 -17.53 7.45 8.85
C LYS A 161 -17.87 6.84 10.21
N THR A 162 -17.03 7.09 11.22
CA THR A 162 -17.18 6.58 12.58
C THR A 162 -17.64 7.68 13.52
N GLY A 163 -18.22 7.30 14.69
CA GLY A 163 -18.56 8.25 15.75
C GLY A 163 -17.33 8.77 16.50
N PHE A 164 -17.45 9.92 17.14
CA PHE A 164 -16.35 10.51 17.94
C PHE A 164 -15.99 9.69 19.18
N TYR A 165 -16.94 8.90 19.69
CA TYR A 165 -16.81 8.19 20.96
C TYR A 165 -16.48 6.72 20.82
N GLN A 166 -16.51 6.17 19.60
CA GLN A 166 -16.30 4.75 19.37
C GLN A 166 -15.49 4.49 18.11
N SER A 167 -14.48 3.65 18.22
CA SER A 167 -13.66 3.21 17.11
C SER A 167 -14.38 2.30 16.11
N GLY A 168 -15.54 1.76 16.46
CA GLY A 168 -16.31 0.83 15.63
C GLY A 168 -17.58 1.40 15.00
N GLY A 169 -17.96 2.62 15.29
CA GLY A 169 -19.12 3.28 14.68
C GLY A 169 -20.50 2.65 14.97
N ALA A 170 -20.58 1.70 15.91
CA ALA A 170 -21.80 0.95 16.16
C ALA A 170 -22.94 1.80 16.76
N TYR A 171 -22.62 2.97 17.31
CA TYR A 171 -23.57 3.90 17.94
C TYR A 171 -23.28 5.37 17.59
N GLY A 172 -22.77 5.63 16.42
CA GLY A 172 -22.47 6.99 15.96
C GLY A 172 -23.43 7.54 14.93
#